data_f57ec504fb7e542181fac06951853473
#
_entry.id   f57ec504fb7e542181fac06951853473
#
_cell.length_a   1.000
_cell.length_b   1.000
_cell.length_c   1.000
_cell.angle_alpha   90.00
_cell.angle_beta   90.00
_cell.angle_gamma   90.00
#
_symmetry.space_group_name_H-M   'P 1'
#
loop_
_entity.id
_entity.type
_entity.pdbx_description
1 polymer ?
#
loop_
_entity_poly.entity_id
_entity_poly.type
_entity_poly.pdbx_seq_one_letter_code
_entity_poly.pdbx_strand_id
1 'polypeptide(L)'
;MIYIFLANGFEEVEALATVDVLRRADLKVKIVGVGSDVITGAHGISSVCDAVDSDLTPGDDIEAVILPGGMPGTLNLERSAKVNAFVDYAYENQKLVCAI
;
A
#
# COMPACT_ATOMS: atom_id res chain seq x y z
N MET A 1 12.22 -2.52 3.70
CA MET A 1 10.78 -2.38 4.05
C MET A 1 9.93 -2.46 2.79
N ILE A 2 8.91 -3.28 2.83
CA ILE A 2 7.90 -3.37 1.77
C ILE A 2 6.71 -2.53 2.21
N TYR A 3 6.26 -1.61 1.37
CA TYR A 3 5.10 -0.77 1.63
C TYR A 3 3.94 -1.22 0.76
N ILE A 4 2.79 -1.51 1.37
CA ILE A 4 1.55 -1.71 0.65
C ILE A 4 0.57 -0.59 1.01
N PHE A 5 0.00 0.06 0.01
CA PHE A 5 -0.89 1.19 0.21
C PHE A 5 -2.34 0.76 0.07
N LEU A 6 -3.14 1.07 1.09
CA LEU A 6 -4.57 0.82 1.08
C LEU A 6 -5.31 2.16 0.99
N ALA A 7 -6.20 2.26 0.03
CA ALA A 7 -7.16 3.35 -0.06
C ALA A 7 -8.57 2.77 0.00
N ASN A 8 -9.55 3.57 0.42
CA ASN A 8 -10.93 3.09 0.50
C ASN A 8 -11.38 2.50 -0.83
N GLY A 9 -12.02 1.35 -0.79
CA GLY A 9 -12.43 0.58 -1.96
C GLY A 9 -11.38 -0.39 -2.49
N PHE A 10 -10.31 -0.68 -1.72
CA PHE A 10 -9.32 -1.70 -2.12
C PHE A 10 -9.94 -3.10 -2.16
N GLU A 11 -9.35 -4.00 -2.94
CA GLU A 11 -9.76 -5.40 -2.98
C GLU A 11 -9.14 -6.15 -1.80
N GLU A 12 -9.99 -6.61 -0.88
CA GLU A 12 -9.56 -7.21 0.38
C GLU A 12 -8.66 -8.43 0.18
N VAL A 13 -9.06 -9.34 -0.71
CA VAL A 13 -8.28 -10.57 -0.93
C VAL A 13 -6.89 -10.23 -1.46
N GLU A 14 -6.81 -9.36 -2.45
CA GLU A 14 -5.52 -9.00 -3.07
C GLU A 14 -4.57 -8.36 -2.07
N ALA A 15 -5.09 -7.45 -1.26
CA ALA A 15 -4.26 -6.74 -0.28
C ALA A 15 -3.86 -7.64 0.89
N LEU A 16 -4.85 -8.27 1.53
CA LEU A 16 -4.62 -8.98 2.79
C LEU A 16 -3.91 -10.31 2.58
N ALA A 17 -4.23 -11.04 1.51
CA ALA A 17 -3.51 -12.27 1.20
C ALA A 17 -2.04 -11.99 0.88
N THR A 18 -1.76 -10.92 0.16
CA THR A 18 -0.39 -10.51 -0.15
C THR A 18 0.38 -10.19 1.12
N VAL A 19 -0.19 -9.41 2.03
CA VAL A 19 0.45 -9.08 3.31
C VAL A 19 0.69 -10.35 4.13
N ASP A 20 -0.31 -11.22 4.23
CA ASP A 20 -0.19 -12.45 5.01
C ASP A 20 0.95 -13.34 4.49
N VAL A 21 1.01 -13.55 3.18
CA VAL A 21 2.05 -14.39 2.58
C VAL A 21 3.44 -13.78 2.80
N LEU A 22 3.59 -12.48 2.61
CA LEU A 22 4.88 -11.81 2.81
C LEU A 22 5.33 -11.88 4.27
N ARG A 23 4.42 -11.71 5.22
CA ARG A 23 4.74 -11.82 6.65
C ARG A 23 5.07 -13.25 7.06
N ARG A 24 4.42 -14.25 6.47
CA ARG A 24 4.78 -15.65 6.66
C ARG A 24 6.21 -15.96 6.20
N ALA A 25 6.69 -15.23 5.21
CA ALA A 25 8.07 -15.33 4.72
C ALA A 25 9.07 -14.52 5.54
N ASP A 26 8.67 -13.98 6.68
CA ASP A 26 9.47 -13.12 7.57
C ASP A 26 9.95 -11.83 6.91
N LEU A 27 9.26 -11.38 5.89
CA LEU A 27 9.55 -10.08 5.28
C LEU A 27 8.87 -8.95 6.06
N LYS A 28 9.53 -7.81 6.12
CA LYS A 28 8.99 -6.63 6.80
C LYS A 28 8.06 -5.88 5.87
N VAL A 29 6.78 -5.89 6.22
CA VAL A 29 5.72 -5.24 5.44
C VAL A 29 5.03 -4.20 6.31
N LYS A 30 4.91 -3.00 5.78
CA LYS A 30 4.15 -1.93 6.41
C LYS A 30 2.91 -1.65 5.58
N ILE A 31 1.74 -1.76 6.23
CA ILE A 31 0.46 -1.42 5.63
C ILE A 31 0.24 0.08 5.86
N VAL A 32 0.09 0.82 4.78
CA VAL A 32 -0.06 2.28 4.83
C VAL A 32 -1.47 2.65 4.38
N GLY A 33 -2.21 3.33 5.25
CA GLY A 33 -3.53 3.85 4.91
C GLY A 33 -3.44 5.23 4.26
N VAL A 34 -4.15 5.39 3.16
CA VAL A 34 -4.25 6.69 2.49
C VAL A 34 -5.35 7.51 3.15
N GLY A 35 -4.95 8.56 3.86
CA GLY A 35 -5.84 9.50 4.52
C GLY A 35 -6.31 9.10 5.91
N SER A 36 -6.13 7.84 6.33
CA SER A 36 -6.56 7.35 7.64
C SER A 36 -5.80 6.09 8.01
N ASP A 37 -5.78 5.75 9.30
CA ASP A 37 -5.20 4.50 9.79
C ASP A 37 -6.19 3.33 9.75
N VAL A 38 -7.45 3.58 9.42
CA VAL A 38 -8.46 2.54 9.19
C VAL A 38 -9.04 2.74 7.81
N ILE A 39 -8.87 1.74 6.95
CA ILE A 39 -9.29 1.79 5.55
C ILE A 39 -10.29 0.67 5.29
N THR A 40 -11.35 0.97 4.56
CA THR A 40 -12.43 0.02 4.26
C THR A 40 -12.33 -0.43 2.81
N GLY A 41 -12.29 -1.74 2.60
CA GLY A 41 -12.24 -2.33 1.28
C GLY A 41 -13.57 -2.27 0.52
N ALA A 42 -13.52 -2.70 -0.74
CA ALA A 42 -14.68 -2.67 -1.65
C ALA A 42 -15.85 -3.54 -1.17
N HIS A 43 -15.58 -4.53 -0.32
CA HIS A 43 -16.58 -5.45 0.22
C HIS A 43 -16.89 -5.18 1.69
N GLY A 44 -16.57 -3.98 2.18
CA GLY A 44 -16.95 -3.52 3.52
C GLY A 44 -16.07 -4.03 4.65
N ILE A 45 -14.92 -4.65 4.37
CA ILE A 45 -14.02 -5.11 5.41
C ILE A 45 -13.01 -4.00 5.72
N SER A 46 -12.99 -3.56 6.98
CA SER A 46 -12.06 -2.53 7.42
C SER A 46 -10.78 -3.14 7.95
N SER A 47 -9.66 -2.52 7.60
CA SER A 47 -8.34 -2.94 8.04
C SER A 47 -7.66 -1.81 8.80
N VAL A 48 -7.03 -2.16 9.93
CA VAL A 48 -6.17 -1.23 10.66
C VAL A 48 -4.81 -1.24 10.00
N CYS A 49 -4.32 -0.06 9.64
CA CYS A 49 -3.04 0.11 8.98
C CYS A 49 -1.94 0.38 10.00
N ASP A 50 -0.69 0.08 9.62
CA ASP A 50 0.48 0.32 10.48
C ASP A 50 0.88 1.78 10.52
N ALA A 51 0.54 2.52 9.48
CA ALA A 51 0.86 3.95 9.36
C ALA A 51 -0.15 4.65 8.46
N VAL A 52 -0.18 5.97 8.55
CA VAL A 52 -0.92 6.83 7.64
C VAL A 52 0.07 7.45 6.65
N ASP A 53 -0.33 7.59 5.41
CA ASP A 53 0.52 8.10 4.34
C ASP A 53 1.14 9.48 4.67
N SER A 54 0.39 10.34 5.35
CA SER A 54 0.87 11.68 5.72
C SER A 54 2.07 11.66 6.67
N ASP A 55 2.28 10.55 7.40
CA ASP A 55 3.39 10.43 8.37
C ASP A 55 4.66 9.86 7.73
N LEU A 56 4.63 9.53 6.46
CA LEU A 56 5.72 8.85 5.78
C LEU A 56 6.31 9.71 4.67
N THR A 57 7.59 9.46 4.40
CA THR A 57 8.32 10.06 3.28
C THR A 57 9.10 8.96 2.57
N PRO A 58 9.12 8.91 1.21
CA PRO A 58 9.92 7.91 0.51
C PRO A 58 11.40 8.04 0.85
N GLY A 59 12.07 6.91 0.97
CA GLY A 59 13.48 6.87 1.31
C GLY A 59 14.15 5.54 0.96
N ASP A 60 15.43 5.43 1.28
CA ASP A 60 16.26 4.29 0.89
C ASP A 60 15.85 2.97 1.56
N ASP A 61 15.02 3.01 2.58
CA ASP A 61 14.50 1.81 3.23
C ASP A 61 13.51 1.04 2.36
N ILE A 62 13.01 1.65 1.29
CA ILE A 62 12.06 1.01 0.38
C ILE A 62 12.73 -0.13 -0.37
N GLU A 63 12.16 -1.33 -0.26
CA GLU A 63 12.50 -2.48 -1.09
C GLU A 63 11.47 -2.68 -2.20
N ALA A 64 10.20 -2.45 -1.86
CA ALA A 64 9.09 -2.59 -2.80
C ALA A 64 7.92 -1.70 -2.39
N VAL A 65 7.15 -1.29 -3.38
CA VAL A 65 5.87 -0.63 -3.23
C VAL A 65 4.82 -1.50 -3.89
N ILE A 66 3.74 -1.81 -3.18
CA ILE A 66 2.67 -2.68 -3.67
C ILE A 66 1.35 -1.92 -3.70
N LEU A 67 0.67 -2.02 -4.82
CA LEU A 67 -0.61 -1.37 -5.07
C LEU A 67 -1.66 -2.45 -5.36
N PRO A 68 -2.58 -2.72 -4.43
CA PRO A 68 -3.67 -3.67 -4.68
C PRO A 68 -4.71 -3.07 -5.63
N GLY A 69 -5.52 -3.95 -6.22
CA GLY A 69 -6.63 -3.56 -7.06
C GLY A 69 -7.88 -3.16 -6.28
N GLY A 70 -9.00 -3.20 -6.96
CA GLY A 70 -10.31 -2.84 -6.41
C GLY A 70 -10.77 -1.46 -6.85
N MET A 71 -12.09 -1.28 -6.86
CA MET A 71 -12.70 0.00 -7.22
C MET A 71 -13.59 0.47 -6.08
N PRO A 72 -13.54 1.74 -5.69
CA PRO A 72 -12.71 2.82 -6.26
C PRO A 72 -11.28 2.90 -5.68
N GLY A 73 -10.78 1.85 -5.04
CA GLY A 73 -9.45 1.85 -4.41
C GLY A 73 -8.35 2.29 -5.37
N THR A 74 -8.33 1.74 -6.58
CA THR A 74 -7.33 2.09 -7.60
C THR A 74 -7.37 3.57 -7.94
N LEU A 75 -8.56 4.15 -8.08
CA LEU A 75 -8.72 5.59 -8.36
C LEU A 75 -8.24 6.44 -7.17
N ASN A 76 -8.52 5.99 -5.95
CA ASN A 76 -8.11 6.70 -4.75
C ASN A 76 -6.59 6.64 -4.56
N LEU A 77 -5.93 5.54 -4.93
CA LEU A 77 -4.48 5.46 -4.94
C LEU A 77 -3.88 6.41 -5.99
N GLU A 78 -4.44 6.41 -7.18
CA GLU A 78 -3.98 7.28 -8.28
C GLU A 78 -4.03 8.76 -7.90
N ARG A 79 -5.03 9.16 -7.13
CA ARG A 79 -5.21 10.55 -6.69
C ARG A 79 -4.28 10.95 -5.54
N SER A 80 -3.64 10.00 -4.88
CA SER A 80 -2.79 10.30 -3.73
C SER A 80 -1.42 10.78 -4.18
N ALA A 81 -1.07 12.01 -3.84
CA ALA A 81 0.25 12.56 -4.12
C ALA A 81 1.35 11.75 -3.41
N LYS A 82 1.08 11.27 -2.19
CA LYS A 82 2.06 10.50 -1.43
C LYS A 82 2.29 9.13 -2.06
N VAL A 83 1.25 8.44 -2.51
CA VAL A 83 1.40 7.16 -3.21
C VAL A 83 2.23 7.36 -4.46
N ASN A 84 1.93 8.38 -5.25
CA ASN A 84 2.70 8.69 -6.46
C ASN A 84 4.16 8.99 -6.14
N ALA A 85 4.43 9.70 -5.05
CA ALA A 85 5.81 10.00 -4.62
C ALA A 85 6.57 8.72 -4.27
N PHE A 86 5.93 7.76 -3.59
CA PHE A 86 6.54 6.46 -3.29
C PHE A 86 6.82 5.65 -4.55
N VAL A 87 5.87 5.62 -5.48
CA VAL A 87 6.03 4.91 -6.76
C VAL A 87 7.17 5.52 -7.57
N ASP A 88 7.19 6.85 -7.68
CA ASP A 88 8.24 7.55 -8.42
C ASP A 88 9.62 7.29 -7.81
N TYR A 89 9.74 7.37 -6.49
CA TYR A 89 11.00 7.09 -5.81
C TYR A 89 11.46 5.65 -6.07
N ALA A 90 10.56 4.70 -5.93
CA ALA A 90 10.88 3.29 -6.15
C ALA A 90 11.35 3.05 -7.59
N TYR A 91 10.65 3.62 -8.56
CA TYR A 91 11.00 3.49 -9.97
C TYR A 91 12.37 4.12 -10.27
N GLU A 92 12.60 5.33 -9.80
CA GLU A 92 13.85 6.08 -10.06
C GLU A 92 15.07 5.45 -9.38
N ASN A 93 14.86 4.74 -8.25
CA ASN A 93 15.91 4.12 -7.47
C ASN A 93 15.99 2.61 -7.65
N GLN A 94 15.37 2.07 -8.70
CA GLN A 94 15.42 0.65 -9.06
C GLN A 94 14.91 -0.28 -7.98
N LYS A 95 13.91 0.16 -7.21
CA LYS A 95 13.17 -0.68 -6.29
C LYS A 95 11.98 -1.30 -7.02
N LEU A 96 11.38 -2.32 -6.40
CA LEU A 96 10.24 -3.00 -7.02
C LEU A 96 8.98 -2.14 -6.91
N VAL A 97 8.22 -2.10 -8.00
CA VAL A 97 6.85 -1.56 -8.03
C VAL A 97 5.94 -2.67 -8.50
N CYS A 98 5.01 -3.06 -7.64
CA CYS A 98 4.11 -4.19 -7.87
C CYS A 98 2.66 -3.69 -7.89
N ALA A 99 1.88 -4.18 -8.83
CA ALA A 99 0.45 -3.89 -8.92
C ALA A 99 -0.31 -5.18 -9.20
N ILE A 100 -1.50 -5.26 -8.60
CA ILE A 100 -2.35 -6.46 -8.74
C ILE A 100 -3.61 -6.10 -9.52
#